data_718d0d0c55a43cf5350cf6ff765cb867
#
_entry.id   718d0d0c55a43cf5350cf6ff765cb867
#
_cell.length_a   1.000
_cell.length_b   1.000
_cell.length_c   1.000
_cell.angle_alpha   90.00
_cell.angle_beta   90.00
_cell.angle_gamma   90.00
#
_symmetry.space_group_name_H-M   'P 1'
#
loop_
_entity.id
_entity.type
_entity.pdbx_description
1 polymer ?
#
loop_
_entity_poly.entity_id
_entity_poly.type
_entity_poly.pdbx_seq_one_letter_code
_entity_poly.pdbx_strand_id
1 'polypeptide(L)'
;MALASCLNLVFSKNTFALYTPTLSASVNQTNLQVNGNSVINSTDKTTEIPFNFTVNTNNRTGYTATLSSETENTALTNTSSAAGAKIDSISTDLSLNNLPNNTWGYKFGVSTNYAPIPALSTPAQILQTAGKTNGNESNQLSIGMKLADNLESGNYTNKLILSFVSNPYTMRAVMTNGPDFNARVGKLDVNTGFASWDSSVAMMTNIRYVKKSTIRPSVSQAIINIEDSDSDYEILAWFDAASGTVYYYTDAEKIELNKNSSYLFHNFSGLQEMDMQNFDGKNIENMRDFFANCSNLASVNFAGFNTGKVTDMTGMFYANFVLKNLDLSSFDTSNVVYMNDMFSGMRELVNLNLSSFNTGKVEIMVNMFYDVRKIKNLNVSNFDTRNVKKTRNMFANMLELESLDISNFDTSKVEDMAYMFSQDHKIKTLNFGNLNTSRVTTMEYMFQNMWALESLDVSSFDTSNVTNMKDMFNGVTKITTLILKLSCGMTKQRKLLITTPSRERYF
;
A
#
# COMPACT_ATOMS: atom_id res chain seq x y z
N MET A 1 -39.29 21.90 -13.87
CA MET A 1 -38.11 21.03 -13.60
C MET A 1 -36.89 21.91 -13.50
N ALA A 2 -36.34 22.07 -12.30
CA ALA A 2 -35.11 22.82 -12.11
C ALA A 2 -33.95 21.95 -12.59
N LEU A 3 -33.18 22.43 -13.57
CA LEU A 3 -31.90 21.84 -13.93
C LEU A 3 -30.99 21.89 -12.69
N ALA A 4 -30.44 20.75 -12.31
CA ALA A 4 -29.37 20.71 -11.35
C ALA A 4 -28.25 21.63 -11.86
N SER A 5 -27.94 22.69 -11.13
CA SER A 5 -26.78 23.49 -11.42
C SER A 5 -25.54 22.65 -11.12
N CYS A 6 -24.84 22.21 -12.18
CA CYS A 6 -23.46 21.73 -12.02
C CYS A 6 -22.65 22.86 -11.42
N LEU A 7 -22.26 22.73 -10.17
CA LEU A 7 -21.29 23.62 -9.55
C LEU A 7 -19.93 23.37 -10.22
N ASN A 8 -19.66 24.08 -11.31
CA ASN A 8 -18.32 24.16 -11.87
C ASN A 8 -17.47 24.97 -10.89
N LEU A 9 -16.71 24.26 -10.05
CA LEU A 9 -15.60 24.87 -9.31
C LEU A 9 -14.55 25.30 -10.33
N VAL A 10 -14.61 26.58 -10.72
CA VAL A 10 -13.56 27.20 -11.53
C VAL A 10 -12.36 27.41 -10.63
N PHE A 11 -11.40 26.50 -10.69
CA PHE A 11 -10.07 26.72 -10.12
C PHE A 11 -9.34 27.75 -10.98
N SER A 12 -9.11 28.92 -10.45
CA SER A 12 -8.32 29.99 -11.06
C SER A 12 -6.82 29.77 -10.90
N LYS A 13 -6.30 28.68 -11.48
CA LYS A 13 -4.89 28.49 -11.85
C LYS A 13 -4.87 27.52 -13.02
N ASN A 14 -4.04 27.79 -14.03
CA ASN A 14 -3.79 26.86 -15.14
C ASN A 14 -3.13 25.59 -14.59
N THR A 15 -3.94 24.70 -14.01
CA THR A 15 -3.51 23.35 -13.61
C THR A 15 -3.55 22.49 -14.86
N PHE A 16 -2.41 21.91 -15.23
CA PHE A 16 -2.34 20.90 -16.28
C PHE A 16 -2.75 19.55 -15.71
N ALA A 17 -4.03 19.48 -15.28
CA ALA A 17 -4.61 18.23 -14.82
C ALA A 17 -4.96 17.35 -16.03
N LEU A 18 -4.52 16.09 -16.01
CA LEU A 18 -4.90 15.07 -16.98
C LEU A 18 -6.35 14.63 -16.78
N TYR A 19 -6.90 14.89 -15.62
CA TYR A 19 -8.22 14.45 -15.21
C TYR A 19 -9.10 15.64 -14.80
N THR A 20 -10.31 15.71 -15.35
CA THR A 20 -11.35 16.67 -14.97
C THR A 20 -12.61 15.87 -14.63
N PRO A 21 -13.09 15.90 -13.38
CA PRO A 21 -14.33 15.21 -13.00
C PRO A 21 -15.52 15.76 -13.80
N THR A 22 -16.34 14.86 -14.33
CA THR A 22 -17.57 15.20 -15.06
C THR A 22 -18.74 14.45 -14.44
N LEU A 23 -19.91 15.07 -14.41
CA LEU A 23 -21.16 14.49 -14.01
C LEU A 23 -22.28 15.03 -14.89
N SER A 24 -23.00 14.13 -15.55
CA SER A 24 -24.24 14.46 -16.27
C SER A 24 -25.35 13.51 -15.86
N ALA A 25 -26.57 14.03 -15.78
CA ALA A 25 -27.75 13.25 -15.47
C ALA A 25 -28.94 13.70 -16.30
N SER A 26 -29.81 12.76 -16.60
CA SER A 26 -31.05 13.01 -17.33
C SER A 26 -32.17 12.10 -16.83
N VAL A 27 -33.42 12.49 -17.01
CA VAL A 27 -34.59 11.66 -16.79
C VAL A 27 -35.31 11.42 -18.08
N ASN A 28 -35.86 10.24 -18.28
CA ASN A 28 -36.59 9.88 -19.48
C ASN A 28 -38.00 10.50 -19.56
N GLN A 29 -38.56 10.87 -18.41
CA GLN A 29 -39.88 11.51 -18.30
C GLN A 29 -39.84 12.63 -17.27
N THR A 30 -40.26 13.83 -17.67
CA THR A 30 -40.32 15.02 -16.81
C THR A 30 -41.70 15.33 -16.28
N ASN A 31 -42.72 14.67 -16.85
CA ASN A 31 -44.11 14.83 -16.48
C ASN A 31 -44.75 13.44 -16.36
N LEU A 32 -45.06 13.04 -15.13
CA LEU A 32 -45.74 11.78 -14.83
C LEU A 32 -47.22 12.09 -14.66
N GLN A 33 -48.09 11.42 -15.44
CA GLN A 33 -49.52 11.63 -15.39
C GLN A 33 -50.25 10.34 -15.08
N VAL A 34 -51.28 10.41 -14.21
CA VAL A 34 -52.15 9.32 -13.84
C VAL A 34 -53.60 9.70 -14.15
N ASN A 35 -54.30 8.84 -14.86
CA ASN A 35 -55.77 8.95 -14.97
C ASN A 35 -56.41 8.37 -13.71
N GLY A 36 -56.80 9.23 -12.78
CA GLY A 36 -57.37 8.87 -11.50
C GLY A 36 -58.63 8.02 -11.63
N ASN A 37 -59.52 8.28 -12.61
CA ASN A 37 -60.71 7.48 -12.87
C ASN A 37 -60.38 6.02 -13.25
N SER A 38 -59.33 5.83 -14.05
CA SER A 38 -58.87 4.49 -14.41
C SER A 38 -58.34 3.72 -13.19
N VAL A 39 -57.67 4.39 -12.26
CA VAL A 39 -57.15 3.80 -11.01
C VAL A 39 -58.32 3.44 -10.05
N ILE A 40 -59.20 4.38 -9.80
CA ILE A 40 -60.37 4.16 -8.91
C ILE A 40 -61.25 3.01 -9.40
N ASN A 41 -61.42 2.87 -10.69
CA ASN A 41 -62.23 1.79 -11.29
C ASN A 41 -61.46 0.47 -11.43
N SER A 42 -60.20 0.40 -11.08
CA SER A 42 -59.43 -0.87 -11.07
C SER A 42 -59.75 -1.70 -9.82
N THR A 43 -59.48 -3.02 -9.89
CA THR A 43 -59.78 -3.97 -8.82
C THR A 43 -59.08 -3.60 -7.51
N ASP A 44 -57.80 -3.22 -7.60
CA ASP A 44 -56.95 -2.94 -6.42
C ASP A 44 -56.89 -1.45 -6.07
N LYS A 45 -57.45 -0.60 -6.93
CA LYS A 45 -57.42 0.86 -6.81
C LYS A 45 -56.03 1.45 -6.67
N THR A 46 -55.04 0.73 -7.18
CA THR A 46 -53.62 1.09 -7.13
C THR A 46 -53.05 1.30 -8.51
N THR A 47 -51.98 2.10 -8.60
CA THR A 47 -51.20 2.22 -9.83
C THR A 47 -49.74 2.46 -9.49
N GLU A 48 -48.89 2.06 -10.42
CA GLU A 48 -47.43 2.32 -10.41
C GLU A 48 -47.02 2.98 -11.72
N ILE A 49 -46.18 4.03 -11.62
CA ILE A 49 -45.57 4.67 -12.75
C ILE A 49 -44.07 4.56 -12.63
N PRO A 50 -43.44 3.69 -13.41
CA PRO A 50 -41.97 3.64 -13.48
C PRO A 50 -41.45 4.76 -14.38
N PHE A 51 -40.28 5.31 -14.01
CA PHE A 51 -39.48 6.20 -14.84
C PHE A 51 -38.01 5.99 -14.55
N ASN A 52 -37.15 6.36 -15.49
CA ASN A 52 -35.71 6.16 -15.34
C ASN A 52 -34.98 7.47 -15.29
N PHE A 53 -33.93 7.52 -14.48
CA PHE A 53 -32.89 8.52 -14.60
C PHE A 53 -31.58 7.85 -15.06
N THR A 54 -30.81 8.56 -15.85
CA THR A 54 -29.54 8.09 -16.39
C THR A 54 -28.44 9.00 -15.91
N VAL A 55 -27.34 8.43 -15.43
CA VAL A 55 -26.16 9.17 -14.97
C VAL A 55 -24.93 8.70 -15.71
N ASN A 56 -24.06 9.67 -16.07
CA ASN A 56 -22.75 9.42 -16.60
C ASN A 56 -21.73 10.27 -15.85
N THR A 57 -20.74 9.63 -15.21
CA THR A 57 -19.65 10.30 -14.52
C THR A 57 -18.33 9.55 -14.70
N ASN A 58 -17.27 10.31 -14.91
CA ASN A 58 -15.90 9.78 -14.80
C ASN A 58 -15.33 9.89 -13.39
N ASN A 59 -16.08 10.44 -12.41
CA ASN A 59 -15.62 10.61 -11.04
C ASN A 59 -15.25 9.27 -10.43
N ARG A 60 -14.00 9.14 -9.98
CA ARG A 60 -13.42 7.89 -9.45
C ARG A 60 -14.06 7.44 -8.14
N THR A 61 -14.70 8.35 -7.42
CA THR A 61 -15.46 8.04 -6.18
C THR A 61 -16.97 7.95 -6.41
N GLY A 62 -17.42 8.13 -7.67
CA GLY A 62 -18.82 8.02 -8.02
C GLY A 62 -19.65 9.25 -7.72
N TYR A 63 -20.95 9.03 -7.48
CA TYR A 63 -21.92 10.08 -7.24
C TYR A 63 -22.95 9.64 -6.20
N THR A 64 -23.65 10.63 -5.64
CA THR A 64 -24.80 10.44 -4.79
C THR A 64 -26.04 11.02 -5.47
N ALA A 65 -27.13 10.26 -5.50
CA ALA A 65 -28.45 10.71 -5.97
C ALA A 65 -29.40 10.82 -4.81
N THR A 66 -30.15 11.95 -4.74
CA THR A 66 -31.17 12.19 -3.73
C THR A 66 -32.51 12.56 -4.37
N LEU A 67 -33.59 12.25 -3.67
CA LEU A 67 -34.96 12.59 -4.02
C LEU A 67 -35.56 13.49 -2.93
N SER A 68 -36.29 14.53 -3.33
CA SER A 68 -37.16 15.30 -2.43
C SER A 68 -38.36 15.87 -3.18
N SER A 69 -39.38 16.33 -2.46
CA SER A 69 -40.35 17.28 -3.01
C SER A 69 -39.70 18.68 -3.20
N GLU A 70 -40.29 19.51 -4.05
CA GLU A 70 -39.80 20.90 -4.29
C GLU A 70 -39.98 21.82 -3.04
N THR A 71 -40.87 21.43 -2.16
CA THR A 71 -41.20 22.17 -0.93
C THR A 71 -41.30 21.24 0.28
N GLU A 72 -41.64 21.75 1.44
CA GLU A 72 -41.95 20.93 2.62
C GLU A 72 -43.28 20.14 2.48
N ASN A 73 -44.10 20.50 1.52
CA ASN A 73 -45.32 19.74 1.23
C ASN A 73 -45.01 18.51 0.42
N THR A 74 -45.24 17.32 0.99
CA THR A 74 -45.05 16.01 0.37
C THR A 74 -46.32 15.40 -0.24
N ALA A 75 -47.46 16.06 -0.09
CA ALA A 75 -48.73 15.61 -0.66
C ALA A 75 -48.93 16.08 -2.10
N LEU A 76 -49.67 15.35 -2.90
CA LEU A 76 -50.25 15.84 -4.14
C LEU A 76 -51.44 16.69 -3.77
N THR A 77 -51.45 17.95 -4.17
CA THR A 77 -52.50 18.93 -3.79
C THR A 77 -53.39 19.27 -4.96
N ASN A 78 -54.69 19.37 -4.73
CA ASN A 78 -55.67 19.91 -5.67
C ASN A 78 -55.91 21.41 -5.36
N THR A 79 -55.28 22.30 -6.13
CA THR A 79 -55.38 23.75 -5.93
C THR A 79 -56.78 24.30 -6.22
N SER A 80 -57.64 23.54 -6.91
CA SER A 80 -59.03 23.94 -7.19
C SER A 80 -60.02 23.42 -6.15
N SER A 81 -59.59 22.65 -5.15
CA SER A 81 -60.47 22.11 -4.11
C SER A 81 -60.76 23.17 -3.04
N ALA A 82 -62.01 23.45 -2.83
CA ALA A 82 -62.47 24.32 -1.73
C ALA A 82 -62.31 23.63 -0.34
N ALA A 83 -62.29 22.31 -0.29
CA ALA A 83 -62.10 21.51 0.90
C ALA A 83 -60.61 21.18 1.20
N GLY A 84 -59.70 21.58 0.32
CA GLY A 84 -58.28 21.27 0.47
C GLY A 84 -57.93 19.79 0.21
N ALA A 85 -58.61 19.16 -0.75
CA ALA A 85 -58.40 17.75 -1.07
C ALA A 85 -56.92 17.47 -1.49
N LYS A 86 -56.37 16.38 -0.99
CA LYS A 86 -54.98 15.96 -1.21
C LYS A 86 -54.85 14.46 -1.23
N ILE A 87 -53.75 14.00 -1.83
CA ILE A 87 -53.25 12.62 -1.75
C ILE A 87 -51.97 12.67 -0.91
N ASP A 88 -52.04 12.18 0.32
CA ASP A 88 -50.93 12.32 1.28
C ASP A 88 -49.76 11.37 0.97
N SER A 89 -48.54 11.75 1.33
CA SER A 89 -47.43 10.82 1.39
C SER A 89 -47.70 9.76 2.47
N ILE A 90 -47.31 8.50 2.20
CA ILE A 90 -47.25 7.50 3.26
C ILE A 90 -46.26 7.90 4.35
N SER A 91 -46.39 7.34 5.55
CA SER A 91 -45.56 7.65 6.71
C SER A 91 -44.48 6.57 6.99
N THR A 92 -44.65 5.39 6.41
CA THR A 92 -43.77 4.22 6.58
C THR A 92 -43.69 3.45 5.28
N ASP A 93 -42.69 2.58 5.14
CA ASP A 93 -42.49 1.74 3.97
C ASP A 93 -43.60 0.70 3.86
N LEU A 94 -44.31 0.65 2.73
CA LEU A 94 -45.44 -0.24 2.48
C LEU A 94 -45.36 -0.82 1.06
N SER A 95 -45.88 -2.06 0.90
CA SER A 95 -46.10 -2.60 -0.45
C SER A 95 -47.31 -1.91 -1.12
N LEU A 96 -47.33 -1.90 -2.46
CA LEU A 96 -48.35 -1.16 -3.24
C LEU A 96 -49.79 -1.43 -2.78
N ASN A 97 -50.13 -2.69 -2.58
CA ASN A 97 -51.48 -3.09 -2.18
C ASN A 97 -51.85 -2.69 -0.74
N ASN A 98 -50.86 -2.50 0.11
CA ASN A 98 -51.01 -2.11 1.51
C ASN A 98 -51.01 -0.59 1.72
N LEU A 99 -50.86 0.20 0.66
CA LEU A 99 -50.96 1.64 0.77
C LEU A 99 -52.35 2.04 1.35
N PRO A 100 -52.42 2.98 2.28
CA PRO A 100 -53.68 3.59 2.69
C PRO A 100 -54.39 4.28 1.52
N ASN A 101 -55.71 4.39 1.59
CA ASN A 101 -56.45 5.11 0.58
C ASN A 101 -56.05 6.57 0.49
N ASN A 102 -56.00 7.10 -0.73
CA ASN A 102 -55.56 8.45 -1.06
C ASN A 102 -54.14 8.78 -0.55
N THR A 103 -53.23 7.81 -0.72
CA THR A 103 -51.80 8.01 -0.43
C THR A 103 -50.89 7.63 -1.61
N TRP A 104 -49.68 8.15 -1.57
CA TRP A 104 -48.63 7.86 -2.54
C TRP A 104 -47.25 7.75 -1.91
N GLY A 105 -46.32 7.15 -2.62
CA GLY A 105 -44.92 7.00 -2.22
C GLY A 105 -44.04 6.67 -3.41
N TYR A 106 -42.76 6.52 -3.18
CA TYR A 106 -41.78 6.14 -4.20
C TYR A 106 -41.04 4.86 -3.84
N LYS A 107 -40.55 4.13 -4.83
CA LYS A 107 -39.57 3.04 -4.64
C LYS A 107 -38.44 3.17 -5.62
N PHE A 108 -37.23 2.68 -5.22
CA PHE A 108 -36.05 2.70 -6.02
C PHE A 108 -35.57 1.28 -6.36
N GLY A 109 -35.21 1.07 -7.61
CA GLY A 109 -34.65 -0.20 -8.10
C GLY A 109 -35.57 -1.40 -7.88
N VAL A 110 -35.03 -2.47 -7.30
CA VAL A 110 -35.71 -3.74 -7.07
C VAL A 110 -36.56 -3.78 -5.78
N SER A 111 -36.67 -2.66 -5.06
CA SER A 111 -37.50 -2.60 -3.85
C SER A 111 -38.93 -3.02 -4.15
N THR A 112 -39.53 -3.80 -3.27
CA THR A 112 -40.97 -4.19 -3.30
C THR A 112 -41.87 -3.21 -2.54
N ASN A 113 -41.27 -2.41 -1.64
CA ASN A 113 -41.94 -1.45 -0.81
C ASN A 113 -41.71 -0.02 -1.33
N TYR A 114 -42.73 0.80 -1.15
CA TYR A 114 -42.73 2.23 -1.38
C TYR A 114 -42.38 2.93 -0.09
N ALA A 115 -41.48 3.91 -0.17
CA ALA A 115 -41.09 4.79 0.91
C ALA A 115 -41.88 6.10 0.88
N PRO A 116 -41.99 6.82 2.01
CA PRO A 116 -42.56 8.16 2.09
C PRO A 116 -41.87 9.14 1.15
N ILE A 117 -42.64 10.03 0.53
CA ILE A 117 -42.04 11.13 -0.26
C ILE A 117 -41.26 12.08 0.70
N PRO A 118 -39.99 12.29 0.48
CA PRO A 118 -39.17 13.12 1.37
C PRO A 118 -39.44 14.61 1.11
N ALA A 119 -39.43 15.40 2.19
CA ALA A 119 -39.56 16.87 2.12
C ALA A 119 -38.26 17.51 1.59
N LEU A 120 -38.33 18.80 1.21
CA LEU A 120 -37.19 19.57 0.72
C LEU A 120 -36.03 19.61 1.74
N SER A 121 -36.35 19.84 3.02
CA SER A 121 -35.37 19.93 4.11
C SER A 121 -34.75 18.55 4.49
N THR A 122 -35.38 17.46 4.10
CA THR A 122 -34.98 16.08 4.45
C THR A 122 -34.93 15.16 3.21
N PRO A 123 -34.09 15.48 2.20
CA PRO A 123 -34.03 14.68 0.99
C PRO A 123 -33.53 13.26 1.30
N ALA A 124 -34.14 12.26 0.68
CA ALA A 124 -33.72 10.87 0.81
C ALA A 124 -32.56 10.57 -0.13
N GLN A 125 -31.49 9.99 0.38
CA GLN A 125 -30.45 9.39 -0.47
C GLN A 125 -31.02 8.10 -1.07
N ILE A 126 -31.20 8.08 -2.41
CA ILE A 126 -31.74 6.92 -3.13
C ILE A 126 -30.66 6.04 -3.72
N LEU A 127 -29.47 6.61 -4.00
CA LEU A 127 -28.33 5.87 -4.55
C LEU A 127 -27.02 6.57 -4.16
N GLN A 128 -26.00 5.77 -3.82
CA GLN A 128 -24.61 6.19 -3.74
C GLN A 128 -23.74 5.15 -4.43
N THR A 129 -22.88 5.59 -5.35
CA THR A 129 -21.93 4.74 -6.05
C THR A 129 -20.53 4.99 -5.54
N ALA A 130 -19.61 4.05 -5.78
CA ALA A 130 -18.22 4.11 -5.31
C ALA A 130 -17.20 4.24 -6.44
N GLY A 131 -17.62 4.49 -7.68
CA GLY A 131 -16.74 4.57 -8.84
C GLY A 131 -17.39 5.27 -10.04
N LYS A 132 -16.58 5.46 -11.08
CA LYS A 132 -17.07 5.96 -12.38
C LYS A 132 -18.14 5.06 -12.95
N THR A 133 -19.08 5.65 -13.70
CA THR A 133 -20.06 4.86 -14.45
C THR A 133 -19.41 4.15 -15.65
N ASN A 134 -19.97 3.01 -16.02
CA ASN A 134 -19.57 2.33 -17.25
C ASN A 134 -20.47 2.80 -18.40
N GLY A 135 -20.20 4.02 -18.89
CA GLY A 135 -21.08 4.70 -19.83
C GLY A 135 -22.31 5.32 -19.13
N ASN A 136 -23.46 5.29 -19.78
CA ASN A 136 -24.72 5.80 -19.25
C ASN A 136 -25.40 4.74 -18.38
N GLU A 137 -25.35 4.89 -17.06
CA GLU A 137 -26.05 4.01 -16.13
C GLU A 137 -27.49 4.46 -15.93
N SER A 138 -28.44 3.56 -16.22
CA SER A 138 -29.87 3.80 -16.07
C SER A 138 -30.39 3.17 -14.79
N ASN A 139 -31.11 3.96 -13.99
CA ASN A 139 -31.66 3.56 -12.71
C ASN A 139 -33.17 3.83 -12.71
N GLN A 140 -33.96 2.89 -12.18
CA GLN A 140 -35.41 2.99 -12.15
C GLN A 140 -35.91 3.53 -10.82
N LEU A 141 -36.80 4.52 -10.90
CA LEU A 141 -37.71 4.96 -9.84
C LEU A 141 -39.13 4.65 -10.23
N SER A 142 -39.98 4.33 -9.25
CA SER A 142 -41.40 4.19 -9.47
C SER A 142 -42.17 5.01 -8.44
N ILE A 143 -43.23 5.64 -8.90
CA ILE A 143 -44.23 6.26 -8.04
C ILE A 143 -45.41 5.32 -7.94
N GLY A 144 -45.82 4.98 -6.71
CA GLY A 144 -47.00 4.18 -6.44
C GLY A 144 -48.05 4.98 -5.70
N MET A 145 -49.32 4.75 -5.98
CA MET A 145 -50.41 5.38 -5.27
C MET A 145 -51.63 4.44 -5.17
N LYS A 146 -52.47 4.68 -4.15
CA LYS A 146 -53.78 4.08 -3.99
C LYS A 146 -54.84 5.15 -3.81
N LEU A 147 -55.90 5.06 -4.60
CA LEU A 147 -56.98 6.03 -4.61
C LEU A 147 -58.27 5.43 -4.06
N ALA A 148 -59.19 6.24 -3.57
CA ALA A 148 -60.51 5.83 -3.07
C ALA A 148 -61.65 6.53 -3.84
N ASP A 149 -62.84 5.91 -3.83
CA ASP A 149 -64.03 6.43 -4.52
C ASP A 149 -64.47 7.82 -4.02
N ASN A 150 -64.10 8.19 -2.80
CA ASN A 150 -64.45 9.48 -2.18
C ASN A 150 -63.42 10.59 -2.46
N LEU A 151 -62.42 10.35 -3.32
CA LEU A 151 -61.46 11.38 -3.72
C LEU A 151 -62.19 12.44 -4.56
N GLU A 152 -62.09 13.73 -4.14
CA GLU A 152 -62.68 14.85 -4.88
C GLU A 152 -62.11 14.91 -6.30
N SER A 153 -62.96 15.24 -7.28
CA SER A 153 -62.49 15.39 -8.67
C SER A 153 -61.57 16.58 -8.82
N GLY A 154 -60.52 16.48 -9.63
CA GLY A 154 -59.62 17.57 -9.91
C GLY A 154 -58.20 17.12 -10.24
N ASN A 155 -57.33 18.06 -10.41
CA ASN A 155 -55.92 17.82 -10.69
C ASN A 155 -55.07 17.88 -9.41
N TYR A 156 -54.43 16.78 -9.07
CA TYR A 156 -53.55 16.63 -7.93
C TYR A 156 -52.09 16.70 -8.40
N THR A 157 -51.34 17.66 -7.90
CA THR A 157 -49.95 17.88 -8.39
C THR A 157 -48.93 18.01 -7.26
N ASN A 158 -47.74 17.58 -7.48
CA ASN A 158 -46.54 17.86 -6.73
C ASN A 158 -45.35 17.87 -7.69
N LYS A 159 -44.27 18.50 -7.28
CA LYS A 159 -42.98 18.45 -8.01
C LYS A 159 -41.95 17.72 -7.16
N LEU A 160 -41.28 16.76 -7.79
CA LEU A 160 -40.15 16.03 -7.20
C LEU A 160 -38.86 16.56 -7.78
N ILE A 161 -37.82 16.62 -6.96
CA ILE A 161 -36.46 17.00 -7.33
C ILE A 161 -35.57 15.77 -7.20
N LEU A 162 -34.90 15.44 -8.28
CA LEU A 162 -33.76 14.51 -8.28
C LEU A 162 -32.48 15.33 -8.33
N SER A 163 -31.64 15.19 -7.31
CA SER A 163 -30.35 15.86 -7.26
C SER A 163 -29.21 14.87 -7.37
N PHE A 164 -28.19 15.22 -8.13
CA PHE A 164 -27.00 14.40 -8.38
C PHE A 164 -25.77 15.19 -7.99
N VAL A 165 -24.94 14.65 -7.13
CA VAL A 165 -23.70 15.29 -6.67
C VAL A 165 -22.55 14.31 -6.81
N SER A 166 -21.43 14.76 -7.39
CA SER A 166 -20.19 13.98 -7.39
C SER A 166 -19.73 13.75 -5.96
N ASN A 167 -19.36 12.52 -5.64
CA ASN A 167 -18.75 12.22 -4.35
C ASN A 167 -17.41 12.95 -4.22
N PRO A 168 -16.98 13.34 -3.01
CA PRO A 168 -15.70 14.00 -2.81
C PRO A 168 -14.56 13.18 -3.40
N TYR A 169 -13.69 13.84 -4.15
CA TYR A 169 -12.51 13.23 -4.76
C TYR A 169 -11.31 14.16 -4.63
N THR A 170 -10.20 13.63 -4.10
CA THR A 170 -8.93 14.35 -4.04
C THR A 170 -8.05 13.89 -5.18
N MET A 171 -7.68 14.81 -6.07
CA MET A 171 -6.80 14.55 -7.22
C MET A 171 -5.41 14.12 -6.75
N ARG A 172 -4.81 13.18 -7.45
CA ARG A 172 -3.54 12.54 -7.10
C ARG A 172 -2.55 12.62 -8.25
N ALA A 173 -1.28 12.89 -7.93
CA ALA A 173 -0.17 12.56 -8.82
C ALA A 173 0.32 11.17 -8.46
N VAL A 174 0.25 10.24 -9.38
CA VAL A 174 0.69 8.85 -9.20
C VAL A 174 1.85 8.57 -10.14
N MET A 175 3.00 8.15 -9.59
CA MET A 175 4.18 7.78 -10.38
C MET A 175 3.94 6.44 -11.07
N THR A 176 4.50 6.27 -12.25
CA THR A 176 4.56 4.96 -12.92
C THR A 176 5.25 3.91 -12.04
N ASN A 177 5.09 2.62 -12.35
CA ASN A 177 5.72 1.57 -11.55
C ASN A 177 7.25 1.68 -11.54
N GLY A 178 7.88 1.08 -10.52
CA GLY A 178 9.32 1.23 -10.30
C GLY A 178 10.19 0.80 -11.47
N PRO A 179 10.01 -0.39 -12.08
CA PRO A 179 10.75 -0.80 -13.26
C PRO A 179 10.62 0.15 -14.45
N ASP A 180 9.42 0.68 -14.71
CA ASP A 180 9.18 1.60 -15.80
C ASP A 180 9.80 2.98 -15.53
N PHE A 181 9.68 3.49 -14.30
CA PHE A 181 10.38 4.72 -13.87
C PHE A 181 11.88 4.58 -14.07
N ASN A 182 12.48 3.51 -13.56
CA ASN A 182 13.92 3.23 -13.68
C ASN A 182 14.36 3.21 -15.14
N ALA A 183 13.60 2.51 -16.01
CA ALA A 183 13.89 2.42 -17.43
C ALA A 183 13.75 3.77 -18.14
N ARG A 184 12.74 4.58 -17.82
CA ARG A 184 12.53 5.90 -18.43
C ARG A 184 13.62 6.88 -18.02
N VAL A 185 13.91 6.98 -16.72
CA VAL A 185 14.93 7.89 -16.17
C VAL A 185 16.34 7.47 -16.57
N GLY A 186 16.62 6.17 -16.63
CA GLY A 186 17.90 5.65 -17.09
C GLY A 186 18.27 6.09 -18.52
N LYS A 187 17.28 6.29 -19.39
CA LYS A 187 17.50 6.81 -20.74
C LYS A 187 17.93 8.29 -20.77
N LEU A 188 17.71 9.03 -19.70
CA LEU A 188 18.19 10.41 -19.56
C LEU A 188 19.70 10.48 -19.27
N ASP A 189 20.28 9.42 -18.73
CA ASP A 189 21.72 9.31 -18.52
C ASP A 189 22.42 8.85 -19.79
N VAL A 190 22.66 9.80 -20.70
CA VAL A 190 23.11 9.59 -22.09
C VAL A 190 24.43 8.84 -22.28
N ASN A 191 25.20 8.62 -21.20
CA ASN A 191 26.53 7.99 -21.28
C ASN A 191 26.52 6.51 -20.89
N THR A 192 25.42 5.93 -20.49
CA THR A 192 25.40 4.60 -19.87
C THR A 192 25.12 3.45 -20.85
N GLY A 193 24.72 3.71 -22.09
CA GLY A 193 24.32 2.66 -23.02
C GLY A 193 23.14 1.81 -22.52
N PHE A 194 22.27 2.40 -21.71
CA PHE A 194 21.15 1.74 -21.04
C PHE A 194 20.21 1.10 -22.08
N ALA A 195 20.29 -0.23 -22.23
CA ALA A 195 19.48 -0.98 -23.20
C ALA A 195 18.30 -1.72 -22.57
N SER A 196 18.39 -2.10 -21.29
CA SER A 196 17.33 -2.77 -20.56
C SER A 196 17.60 -2.75 -19.04
N TRP A 197 16.62 -3.03 -18.23
CA TRP A 197 16.72 -3.12 -16.77
C TRP A 197 17.22 -4.48 -16.26
N ASP A 198 17.82 -5.30 -17.12
CA ASP A 198 18.47 -6.55 -16.75
C ASP A 198 19.75 -6.25 -15.94
N SER A 199 19.93 -6.96 -14.83
CA SER A 199 20.96 -6.77 -13.80
C SER A 199 22.41 -6.84 -14.26
N SER A 200 22.67 -7.16 -15.52
CA SER A 200 23.99 -7.15 -16.14
C SER A 200 24.38 -5.79 -16.76
N VAL A 201 23.53 -4.76 -16.67
CA VAL A 201 23.62 -3.55 -17.51
C VAL A 201 23.73 -2.26 -16.71
N ALA A 202 24.54 -1.39 -17.21
CA ALA A 202 24.79 0.04 -17.02
C ALA A 202 24.32 0.68 -15.71
N MET A 203 25.29 0.94 -14.83
CA MET A 203 25.16 1.81 -13.67
C MET A 203 24.93 3.26 -14.11
N MET A 204 23.89 3.92 -13.60
CA MET A 204 23.62 5.35 -13.82
C MET A 204 24.59 6.18 -12.97
N THR A 205 25.76 6.47 -13.53
CA THR A 205 26.85 7.14 -12.81
C THR A 205 26.76 8.67 -12.81
N ASN A 206 26.04 9.25 -13.79
CA ASN A 206 25.95 10.70 -13.95
C ASN A 206 24.77 11.30 -13.15
N ILE A 207 23.78 10.50 -12.77
CA ILE A 207 22.65 10.96 -11.95
C ILE A 207 23.10 10.99 -10.49
N ARG A 208 23.32 12.21 -9.97
CA ARG A 208 23.76 12.47 -8.59
C ARG A 208 22.63 12.83 -7.66
N TYR A 209 21.57 13.44 -8.20
CA TYR A 209 20.43 13.96 -7.44
C TYR A 209 19.13 13.72 -8.16
N VAL A 210 18.05 13.55 -7.38
CA VAL A 210 16.67 13.53 -7.86
C VAL A 210 15.89 14.56 -7.04
N LYS A 211 15.45 15.67 -7.68
CA LYS A 211 14.90 16.84 -6.97
C LYS A 211 13.58 17.33 -7.58
N LYS A 212 12.66 17.77 -6.72
CA LYS A 212 11.44 18.45 -7.16
C LYS A 212 11.77 19.85 -7.68
N SER A 213 11.32 20.17 -8.89
CA SER A 213 11.38 21.53 -9.43
C SER A 213 10.11 22.29 -9.08
N THR A 214 10.25 23.57 -8.76
CA THR A 214 9.13 24.51 -8.62
C THR A 214 8.74 25.16 -9.94
N ILE A 215 9.54 24.96 -10.99
CA ILE A 215 9.35 25.55 -12.31
C ILE A 215 9.12 24.42 -13.31
N ARG A 216 8.05 24.54 -14.12
CA ARG A 216 7.77 23.61 -15.22
C ARG A 216 8.90 23.68 -16.25
N PRO A 217 9.37 22.54 -16.79
CA PRO A 217 10.43 22.52 -17.78
C PRO A 217 10.02 23.20 -19.08
N SER A 218 10.99 23.84 -19.77
CA SER A 218 10.79 24.42 -21.09
C SER A 218 10.82 23.34 -22.18
N VAL A 219 10.14 23.59 -23.29
CA VAL A 219 10.09 22.68 -24.46
C VAL A 219 11.44 22.40 -25.13
N SER A 220 12.49 23.15 -24.78
CA SER A 220 13.85 22.94 -25.29
C SER A 220 14.62 21.80 -24.61
N GLN A 221 14.10 21.27 -23.51
CA GLN A 221 14.72 20.17 -22.74
C GLN A 221 14.16 18.81 -23.20
N ALA A 222 14.97 17.77 -23.09
CA ALA A 222 14.49 16.39 -23.26
C ALA A 222 13.62 16.02 -22.02
N ILE A 223 12.32 16.12 -22.17
CA ILE A 223 11.35 15.87 -21.12
C ILE A 223 10.74 14.49 -21.34
N ILE A 224 10.57 13.75 -20.25
CA ILE A 224 9.84 12.48 -20.22
C ILE A 224 8.68 12.57 -19.23
N ASN A 225 7.61 11.86 -19.51
CA ASN A 225 6.50 11.65 -18.58
C ASN A 225 6.80 10.42 -17.72
N ILE A 226 6.57 10.54 -16.41
CA ILE A 226 6.78 9.48 -15.42
C ILE A 226 5.54 9.21 -14.57
N GLU A 227 4.39 9.72 -14.97
CA GLU A 227 3.11 9.39 -14.33
C GLU A 227 2.59 8.01 -14.74
N ASP A 228 1.78 7.43 -13.85
CA ASP A 228 0.94 6.27 -14.10
C ASP A 228 -0.34 6.67 -14.87
N SER A 229 -0.97 5.72 -15.54
CA SER A 229 -2.27 5.91 -16.20
C SER A 229 -3.39 6.36 -15.25
N ASP A 230 -3.25 6.07 -13.96
CA ASP A 230 -4.18 6.48 -12.91
C ASP A 230 -3.85 7.84 -12.28
N SER A 231 -2.82 8.52 -12.75
CA SER A 231 -2.49 9.87 -12.30
C SER A 231 -3.49 10.90 -12.81
N ASP A 232 -3.85 11.87 -11.96
CA ASP A 232 -4.70 13.00 -12.33
C ASP A 232 -3.86 14.22 -12.78
N TYR A 233 -2.56 14.19 -12.50
CA TYR A 233 -1.59 15.21 -12.87
C TYR A 233 -0.49 14.62 -13.74
N GLU A 234 0.04 15.42 -14.66
CA GLU A 234 1.31 15.12 -15.30
C GLU A 234 2.44 15.10 -14.27
N ILE A 235 3.39 14.19 -14.45
CA ILE A 235 4.66 14.18 -13.74
C ILE A 235 5.78 14.18 -14.78
N LEU A 236 6.38 15.34 -14.98
CA LEU A 236 7.44 15.55 -15.95
C LEU A 236 8.80 15.34 -15.30
N ALA A 237 9.74 14.71 -16.00
CA ALA A 237 11.12 14.60 -15.55
C ALA A 237 12.09 14.95 -16.68
N TRP A 238 13.27 15.51 -16.30
CA TRP A 238 14.36 15.85 -17.22
C TRP A 238 15.69 15.80 -16.48
N PHE A 239 16.76 15.65 -17.22
CA PHE A 239 18.12 15.62 -16.68
C PHE A 239 18.88 16.91 -16.99
N ASP A 240 19.49 17.50 -15.95
CA ASP A 240 20.44 18.57 -16.07
C ASP A 240 21.86 18.00 -15.93
N ALA A 241 22.58 17.87 -17.04
CA ALA A 241 23.90 17.30 -17.08
C ALA A 241 24.96 18.14 -16.34
N ALA A 242 24.76 19.47 -16.21
CA ALA A 242 25.70 20.33 -15.53
C ALA A 242 25.75 20.06 -14.02
N SER A 243 24.59 19.84 -13.40
CA SER A 243 24.49 19.52 -11.98
C SER A 243 24.43 17.99 -11.69
N GLY A 244 24.20 17.17 -12.71
CA GLY A 244 23.94 15.75 -12.55
C GLY A 244 22.60 15.48 -11.87
N THR A 245 21.59 16.34 -12.10
CA THR A 245 20.31 16.28 -11.40
C THR A 245 19.21 15.84 -12.35
N VAL A 246 18.47 14.81 -11.96
CA VAL A 246 17.14 14.55 -12.51
C VAL A 246 16.14 15.42 -11.74
N TYR A 247 15.59 16.40 -12.42
CA TYR A 247 14.47 17.17 -11.89
C TYR A 247 13.15 16.51 -12.28
N TYR A 248 12.16 16.62 -11.39
CA TYR A 248 10.77 16.29 -11.70
C TYR A 248 9.86 17.44 -11.30
N TYR A 249 8.74 17.57 -12.03
CA TYR A 249 7.73 18.59 -11.82
C TYR A 249 6.33 18.00 -11.85
N THR A 250 5.49 18.44 -10.93
CA THR A 250 4.05 18.21 -10.91
C THR A 250 3.37 19.33 -10.11
N ASP A 251 2.14 19.67 -10.46
CA ASP A 251 1.31 20.62 -9.72
C ASP A 251 0.80 20.05 -8.40
N ALA A 252 0.89 18.74 -8.18
CA ALA A 252 0.52 18.10 -6.93
C ALA A 252 1.54 18.40 -5.82
N GLU A 253 1.06 18.46 -4.58
CA GLU A 253 1.93 18.64 -3.40
C GLU A 253 2.90 17.47 -3.24
N LYS A 254 2.37 16.24 -3.30
CA LYS A 254 3.13 14.98 -3.21
C LYS A 254 2.83 14.07 -4.39
N ILE A 255 3.77 13.18 -4.66
CA ILE A 255 3.62 12.10 -5.63
C ILE A 255 3.36 10.80 -4.87
N GLU A 256 2.23 10.16 -5.13
CA GLU A 256 1.99 8.80 -4.67
C GLU A 256 2.84 7.82 -5.48
N LEU A 257 3.61 6.99 -4.78
CA LEU A 257 4.35 5.92 -5.44
C LEU A 257 3.41 4.76 -5.80
N ASN A 258 3.74 4.10 -6.91
CA ASN A 258 2.98 2.95 -7.40
C ASN A 258 3.04 1.79 -6.41
N LYS A 259 2.02 0.94 -6.38
CA LYS A 259 2.02 -0.27 -5.55
C LYS A 259 3.22 -1.19 -5.84
N ASN A 260 3.67 -1.24 -7.09
CA ASN A 260 4.93 -1.88 -7.47
C ASN A 260 6.01 -0.82 -7.66
N SER A 261 6.72 -0.51 -6.58
CA SER A 261 7.87 0.40 -6.57
C SER A 261 9.20 -0.35 -6.51
N SER A 262 9.22 -1.65 -6.86
CA SER A 262 10.47 -2.41 -6.98
C SER A 262 11.42 -1.74 -7.98
N TYR A 263 12.71 -1.82 -7.72
CA TYR A 263 13.78 -1.28 -8.59
C TYR A 263 13.72 0.24 -8.85
N LEU A 264 12.97 1.03 -8.07
CA LEU A 264 12.70 2.43 -8.40
C LEU A 264 13.99 3.22 -8.66
N PHE A 265 14.97 3.14 -7.75
CA PHE A 265 16.29 3.77 -7.87
C PHE A 265 17.41 2.74 -8.03
N HIS A 266 17.09 1.54 -8.50
CA HIS A 266 18.08 0.48 -8.70
C HIS A 266 19.17 0.93 -9.68
N ASN A 267 20.45 0.64 -9.37
CA ASN A 267 21.60 1.00 -10.19
C ASN A 267 21.85 2.50 -10.37
N PHE A 268 21.24 3.38 -9.57
CA PHE A 268 21.59 4.80 -9.52
C PHE A 268 22.92 4.97 -8.77
N SER A 269 23.99 4.41 -9.34
CA SER A 269 25.29 4.32 -8.65
C SER A 269 25.95 5.69 -8.40
N GLY A 270 25.56 6.71 -9.18
CA GLY A 270 26.01 8.10 -8.98
C GLY A 270 25.24 8.86 -7.89
N LEU A 271 24.07 8.35 -7.46
CA LEU A 271 23.18 9.03 -6.52
C LEU A 271 23.87 9.27 -5.18
N GLN A 272 23.89 10.53 -4.71
CA GLN A 272 24.59 10.94 -3.49
C GLN A 272 23.65 11.16 -2.31
N GLU A 273 22.47 11.72 -2.58
CA GLU A 273 21.45 12.01 -1.57
C GLU A 273 20.04 11.81 -2.14
N MET A 274 19.11 11.41 -1.28
CA MET A 274 17.70 11.30 -1.65
C MET A 274 16.80 11.77 -0.52
N ASP A 275 15.84 12.64 -0.86
CA ASP A 275 14.78 13.07 0.04
C ASP A 275 13.43 12.50 -0.42
N MET A 276 12.85 11.64 0.44
CA MET A 276 11.58 10.98 0.16
C MET A 276 10.35 11.78 0.64
N GLN A 277 10.50 12.96 1.24
CA GLN A 277 9.37 13.73 1.81
C GLN A 277 8.32 14.16 0.79
N ASN A 278 8.72 14.34 -0.48
CA ASN A 278 7.81 14.67 -1.58
C ASN A 278 7.06 13.46 -2.15
N PHE A 279 7.36 12.26 -1.64
CA PHE A 279 6.74 11.01 -2.08
C PHE A 279 5.87 10.42 -0.98
N ASP A 280 4.73 9.84 -1.36
CA ASP A 280 3.83 9.13 -0.47
C ASP A 280 3.84 7.64 -0.78
N GLY A 281 4.28 6.84 0.18
CA GLY A 281 4.41 5.38 0.06
C GLY A 281 3.16 4.58 0.46
N LYS A 282 2.06 5.25 0.87
CA LYS A 282 0.86 4.61 1.46
C LYS A 282 0.25 3.46 0.66
N ASN A 283 0.54 3.39 -0.65
CA ASN A 283 0.01 2.37 -1.54
C ASN A 283 1.05 1.35 -2.00
N ILE A 284 2.31 1.47 -1.58
CA ILE A 284 3.36 0.54 -1.99
C ILE A 284 3.11 -0.84 -1.34
N GLU A 285 3.15 -1.87 -2.18
CA GLU A 285 3.10 -3.29 -1.77
C GLU A 285 4.47 -3.96 -1.94
N ASN A 286 5.29 -3.48 -2.89
CA ASN A 286 6.59 -4.06 -3.24
C ASN A 286 7.68 -2.97 -3.33
N MET A 287 8.72 -3.12 -2.47
CA MET A 287 9.93 -2.28 -2.41
C MET A 287 11.21 -3.08 -2.67
N ARG A 288 11.10 -4.21 -3.39
CA ARG A 288 12.27 -5.03 -3.73
C ARG A 288 13.31 -4.21 -4.49
N ASP A 289 14.56 -4.27 -4.06
CA ASP A 289 15.72 -3.60 -4.68
C ASP A 289 15.53 -2.09 -4.91
N PHE A 290 14.72 -1.44 -4.06
CA PHE A 290 14.29 -0.04 -4.24
C PHE A 290 15.45 0.95 -4.40
N PHE A 291 16.52 0.80 -3.59
CA PHE A 291 17.79 1.53 -3.65
C PHE A 291 19.00 0.61 -3.89
N ALA A 292 18.79 -0.58 -4.44
CA ALA A 292 19.92 -1.49 -4.63
C ALA A 292 20.95 -0.91 -5.60
N ASN A 293 22.23 -1.14 -5.29
CA ASN A 293 23.38 -0.64 -6.06
C ASN A 293 23.49 0.90 -6.19
N CYS A 294 22.92 1.66 -5.25
CA CYS A 294 23.19 3.09 -5.13
C CYS A 294 24.53 3.29 -4.39
N SER A 295 25.61 2.87 -5.01
CA SER A 295 26.94 2.70 -4.36
C SER A 295 27.55 3.99 -3.80
N ASN A 296 27.13 5.17 -4.27
CA ASN A 296 27.55 6.48 -3.78
C ASN A 296 26.52 7.19 -2.89
N LEU A 297 25.40 6.54 -2.54
CA LEU A 297 24.35 7.12 -1.70
C LEU A 297 24.89 7.33 -0.28
N ALA A 298 25.08 8.59 0.09
CA ALA A 298 25.62 8.97 1.40
C ALA A 298 24.55 9.29 2.43
N SER A 299 23.36 9.71 1.97
CA SER A 299 22.21 10.00 2.85
C SER A 299 20.88 9.75 2.16
N VAL A 300 19.89 9.30 2.95
CA VAL A 300 18.50 9.19 2.53
C VAL A 300 17.59 9.64 3.67
N ASN A 301 16.57 10.44 3.34
CA ASN A 301 15.59 10.95 4.31
C ASN A 301 14.23 10.30 4.09
N PHE A 302 13.79 9.48 5.05
CA PHE A 302 12.48 8.82 5.03
C PHE A 302 11.47 9.42 6.04
N ALA A 303 11.71 10.61 6.58
CA ALA A 303 10.80 11.19 7.57
C ALA A 303 9.35 11.24 7.05
N GLY A 304 8.45 10.57 7.77
CA GLY A 304 7.03 10.50 7.43
C GLY A 304 6.67 9.62 6.21
N PHE A 305 7.61 8.80 5.72
CA PHE A 305 7.36 7.89 4.61
C PHE A 305 6.57 6.65 5.08
N ASN A 306 5.44 6.37 4.44
CA ASN A 306 4.53 5.30 4.84
C ASN A 306 4.86 3.99 4.11
N THR A 307 5.07 2.91 4.87
CA THR A 307 5.35 1.56 4.35
C THR A 307 4.35 0.49 4.80
N GLY A 308 3.23 0.89 5.41
CA GLY A 308 2.32 -0.03 6.09
C GLY A 308 1.64 -1.09 5.22
N LYS A 309 1.72 -1.00 3.87
CA LYS A 309 1.21 -2.04 2.96
C LYS A 309 2.31 -2.88 2.33
N VAL A 310 3.58 -2.58 2.59
CA VAL A 310 4.71 -3.29 1.96
C VAL A 310 4.80 -4.72 2.46
N THR A 311 4.93 -5.65 1.52
CA THR A 311 5.09 -7.09 1.78
C THR A 311 6.48 -7.60 1.42
N ASP A 312 7.19 -6.94 0.49
CA ASP A 312 8.53 -7.34 0.03
C ASP A 312 9.51 -6.16 0.12
N MET A 313 10.54 -6.31 0.97
CA MET A 313 11.68 -5.40 1.13
C MET A 313 13.00 -6.07 0.77
N THR A 314 12.96 -7.15 -0.03
CA THR A 314 14.15 -7.84 -0.50
C THR A 314 15.13 -6.87 -1.14
N GLY A 315 16.40 -6.90 -0.72
CA GLY A 315 17.49 -6.13 -1.32
C GLY A 315 17.33 -4.61 -1.28
N MET A 316 16.41 -4.07 -0.46
CA MET A 316 16.02 -2.65 -0.52
C MET A 316 17.21 -1.69 -0.50
N PHE A 317 18.26 -1.99 0.25
CA PHE A 317 19.51 -1.21 0.33
C PHE A 317 20.73 -2.04 -0.05
N TYR A 318 20.56 -3.08 -0.85
CA TYR A 318 21.66 -3.94 -1.29
C TYR A 318 22.80 -3.14 -1.93
N ALA A 319 24.07 -3.37 -1.49
CA ALA A 319 25.28 -2.78 -2.05
C ALA A 319 25.34 -1.23 -2.02
N ASN A 320 24.80 -0.61 -0.97
CA ASN A 320 24.99 0.81 -0.66
C ASN A 320 26.28 0.98 0.15
N PHE A 321 27.41 1.07 -0.55
CA PHE A 321 28.74 0.92 0.06
C PHE A 321 29.17 2.06 0.99
N VAL A 322 28.66 3.29 0.79
CA VAL A 322 29.15 4.49 1.50
C VAL A 322 28.19 5.04 2.54
N LEU A 323 26.95 4.54 2.59
CA LEU A 323 25.91 5.00 3.53
C LEU A 323 26.33 4.65 4.97
N LYS A 324 26.49 5.68 5.83
CA LYS A 324 26.96 5.52 7.22
C LYS A 324 25.86 5.49 8.25
N ASN A 325 24.78 6.20 7.98
CA ASN A 325 23.66 6.34 8.91
C ASN A 325 22.35 6.07 8.16
N LEU A 326 21.49 5.21 8.72
CA LEU A 326 20.19 4.90 8.16
C LEU A 326 19.15 4.88 9.28
N ASP A 327 18.20 5.82 9.21
CA ASP A 327 17.08 5.90 10.12
C ASP A 327 15.81 5.40 9.42
N LEU A 328 15.27 4.27 9.91
CA LEU A 328 14.05 3.64 9.44
C LEU A 328 12.93 3.69 10.49
N SER A 329 13.01 4.61 11.46
CA SER A 329 12.04 4.72 12.56
C SER A 329 10.61 5.04 12.08
N SER A 330 10.44 5.57 10.86
CA SER A 330 9.14 5.80 10.23
C SER A 330 8.54 4.57 9.54
N PHE A 331 9.29 3.46 9.42
CA PHE A 331 8.84 2.28 8.68
C PHE A 331 7.87 1.44 9.52
N ASP A 332 6.71 1.14 8.96
CA ASP A 332 5.83 0.07 9.43
C ASP A 332 6.13 -1.20 8.62
N THR A 333 6.69 -2.21 9.27
CA THR A 333 7.05 -3.49 8.62
C THR A 333 6.08 -4.63 8.99
N SER A 334 4.95 -4.32 9.60
CA SER A 334 3.99 -5.32 10.12
C SER A 334 3.38 -6.24 9.07
N ASN A 335 3.48 -5.88 7.79
CA ASN A 335 3.01 -6.68 6.66
C ASN A 335 4.14 -7.33 5.84
N VAL A 336 5.41 -7.07 6.18
CA VAL A 336 6.54 -7.57 5.40
C VAL A 336 6.76 -9.07 5.63
N VAL A 337 6.92 -9.79 4.52
CA VAL A 337 7.17 -11.23 4.46
C VAL A 337 8.62 -11.55 4.06
N TYR A 338 9.22 -10.72 3.20
CA TYR A 338 10.56 -10.94 2.65
C TYR A 338 11.49 -9.78 3.01
N MET A 339 12.59 -10.09 3.72
CA MET A 339 13.65 -9.15 4.10
C MET A 339 15.05 -9.65 3.73
N ASN A 340 15.14 -10.64 2.81
CA ASN A 340 16.44 -11.12 2.41
C ASN A 340 17.25 -10.03 1.70
N ASP A 341 18.56 -10.04 1.93
CA ASP A 341 19.53 -9.06 1.39
C ASP A 341 19.25 -7.59 1.71
N MET A 342 18.30 -7.26 2.62
CA MET A 342 17.81 -5.89 2.81
C MET A 342 18.91 -4.87 3.08
N PHE A 343 19.95 -5.23 3.85
CA PHE A 343 21.09 -4.38 4.17
C PHE A 343 22.42 -4.97 3.68
N SER A 344 22.36 -6.03 2.86
CA SER A 344 23.56 -6.74 2.41
C SER A 344 24.52 -5.83 1.65
N GLY A 345 25.82 -5.89 2.00
CA GLY A 345 26.87 -5.11 1.36
C GLY A 345 26.93 -3.64 1.79
N MET A 346 26.25 -3.21 2.84
CA MET A 346 26.36 -1.84 3.37
C MET A 346 27.64 -1.67 4.22
N ARG A 347 28.78 -1.64 3.55
CA ARG A 347 30.11 -1.80 4.16
C ARG A 347 30.50 -0.70 5.14
N GLU A 348 30.05 0.54 4.93
CA GLU A 348 30.37 1.69 5.77
C GLU A 348 29.26 2.05 6.77
N LEU A 349 28.18 1.25 6.87
CA LEU A 349 27.08 1.50 7.78
C LEU A 349 27.54 1.38 9.24
N VAL A 350 27.33 2.45 10.02
CA VAL A 350 27.69 2.54 11.44
C VAL A 350 26.44 2.57 12.33
N ASN A 351 25.47 3.38 11.94
CA ASN A 351 24.25 3.59 12.70
C ASN A 351 23.03 3.11 11.89
N LEU A 352 22.30 2.16 12.44
CA LEU A 352 21.06 1.60 11.88
C LEU A 352 19.98 1.60 12.96
N ASN A 353 18.88 2.33 12.72
CA ASN A 353 17.74 2.37 13.61
C ASN A 353 16.62 1.46 13.10
N LEU A 354 16.39 0.34 13.80
CA LEU A 354 15.37 -0.66 13.52
C LEU A 354 14.28 -0.70 14.61
N SER A 355 14.15 0.33 15.44
CA SER A 355 13.27 0.31 16.62
C SER A 355 11.78 0.15 16.29
N SER A 356 11.36 0.54 15.08
CA SER A 356 9.98 0.40 14.59
C SER A 356 9.68 -0.97 13.95
N PHE A 357 10.70 -1.81 13.71
CA PHE A 357 10.53 -3.05 12.96
C PHE A 357 9.64 -4.05 13.71
N ASN A 358 8.61 -4.50 13.02
CA ASN A 358 7.78 -5.64 13.39
C ASN A 358 8.03 -6.76 12.37
N THR A 359 8.69 -7.82 12.80
CA THR A 359 9.10 -8.92 11.91
C THR A 359 8.21 -10.17 12.03
N GLY A 360 7.07 -10.06 12.71
CA GLY A 360 6.22 -11.21 13.03
C GLY A 360 5.63 -11.96 11.82
N LYS A 361 5.64 -11.37 10.61
CA LYS A 361 5.23 -12.04 9.37
C LYS A 361 6.41 -12.46 8.49
N VAL A 362 7.64 -12.11 8.85
CA VAL A 362 8.81 -12.38 8.01
C VAL A 362 9.12 -13.87 7.96
N GLU A 363 9.28 -14.39 6.74
CA GLU A 363 9.61 -15.79 6.49
C GLU A 363 11.07 -16.01 6.08
N ILE A 364 11.71 -15.02 5.45
CA ILE A 364 13.07 -15.16 4.91
C ILE A 364 13.92 -13.96 5.31
N MET A 365 15.06 -14.24 5.98
CA MET A 365 16.07 -13.26 6.41
C MET A 365 17.48 -13.64 5.89
N VAL A 366 17.54 -14.33 4.75
CA VAL A 366 18.82 -14.72 4.12
C VAL A 366 19.63 -13.46 3.81
N ASN A 367 20.93 -13.44 4.16
CA ASN A 367 21.88 -12.34 3.92
C ASN A 367 21.44 -10.97 4.48
N MET A 368 20.46 -10.89 5.40
CA MET A 368 19.86 -9.59 5.79
C MET A 368 20.89 -8.55 6.18
N PHE A 369 21.94 -8.92 6.90
CA PHE A 369 23.05 -8.07 7.33
C PHE A 369 24.41 -8.53 6.77
N TYR A 370 24.41 -9.34 5.70
CA TYR A 370 25.64 -9.85 5.11
C TYR A 370 26.56 -8.73 4.65
N ASP A 371 27.86 -8.80 5.02
CA ASP A 371 28.90 -7.83 4.64
C ASP A 371 28.65 -6.38 5.14
N VAL A 372 27.94 -6.23 6.27
CA VAL A 372 27.78 -4.96 7.00
C VAL A 372 28.95 -4.80 7.97
N ARG A 373 30.04 -4.18 7.50
CA ARG A 373 31.35 -4.32 8.13
C ARG A 373 31.61 -3.42 9.34
N LYS A 374 30.91 -2.26 9.47
CA LYS A 374 31.29 -1.20 10.42
C LYS A 374 30.37 -1.12 11.65
N ILE A 375 29.25 -1.78 11.66
CA ILE A 375 28.38 -1.83 12.84
C ILE A 375 29.10 -2.60 13.96
N LYS A 376 29.23 -1.98 15.14
CA LYS A 376 29.80 -2.59 16.33
C LYS A 376 28.76 -3.24 17.23
N ASN A 377 27.58 -2.66 17.30
CA ASN A 377 26.46 -3.14 18.10
C ASN A 377 25.19 -3.13 17.24
N LEU A 378 24.56 -4.28 17.12
CA LEU A 378 23.29 -4.44 16.38
C LEU A 378 22.20 -4.86 17.36
N ASN A 379 21.15 -4.04 17.47
CA ASN A 379 20.01 -4.36 18.33
C ASN A 379 18.89 -5.01 17.49
N VAL A 380 18.62 -6.28 17.79
CA VAL A 380 17.54 -7.09 17.19
C VAL A 380 16.57 -7.63 18.25
N SER A 381 16.53 -7.00 19.42
CA SER A 381 15.70 -7.45 20.54
C SER A 381 14.19 -7.38 20.28
N ASN A 382 13.77 -6.54 19.33
CA ASN A 382 12.38 -6.45 18.88
C ASN A 382 12.02 -7.41 17.73
N PHE A 383 12.96 -8.21 17.23
CA PHE A 383 12.68 -9.15 16.15
C PHE A 383 11.85 -10.33 16.65
N ASP A 384 10.71 -10.54 16.04
CA ASP A 384 9.88 -11.72 16.18
C ASP A 384 10.18 -12.68 15.03
N THR A 385 10.84 -13.81 15.34
CA THR A 385 11.32 -14.75 14.31
C THR A 385 10.49 -16.02 14.20
N ARG A 386 9.33 -16.10 14.87
CA ARG A 386 8.47 -17.30 14.92
C ARG A 386 8.04 -17.85 13.56
N ASN A 387 8.10 -17.05 12.50
CA ASN A 387 7.74 -17.45 11.13
C ASN A 387 8.94 -17.60 10.20
N VAL A 388 10.15 -17.29 10.67
CA VAL A 388 11.36 -17.35 9.85
C VAL A 388 11.77 -18.80 9.56
N LYS A 389 11.99 -19.09 8.28
CA LYS A 389 12.37 -20.42 7.75
C LYS A 389 13.83 -20.50 7.36
N LYS A 390 14.46 -19.39 6.99
CA LYS A 390 15.85 -19.35 6.48
C LYS A 390 16.60 -18.15 7.03
N THR A 391 17.79 -18.41 7.60
CA THR A 391 18.69 -17.40 8.18
C THR A 391 20.12 -17.52 7.64
N ARG A 392 20.30 -18.18 6.47
CA ARG A 392 21.62 -18.34 5.83
C ARG A 392 22.33 -16.98 5.71
N ASN A 393 23.61 -16.90 6.13
CA ASN A 393 24.46 -15.70 6.12
C ASN A 393 23.85 -14.48 6.84
N MET A 394 22.81 -14.62 7.68
CA MET A 394 22.05 -13.46 8.18
C MET A 394 22.95 -12.38 8.82
N PHE A 395 23.98 -12.77 9.54
CA PHE A 395 24.92 -11.89 10.22
C PHE A 395 26.36 -12.07 9.71
N ALA A 396 26.58 -12.82 8.64
CA ALA A 396 27.95 -13.15 8.19
C ALA A 396 28.73 -11.93 7.70
N ASN A 397 30.05 -11.94 7.94
CA ASN A 397 31.02 -10.92 7.50
C ASN A 397 30.75 -9.53 8.12
N MET A 398 30.25 -9.49 9.37
CA MET A 398 30.10 -8.27 10.17
C MET A 398 31.41 -8.02 10.97
N LEU A 399 32.43 -7.54 10.27
CA LEU A 399 33.83 -7.55 10.73
C LEU A 399 34.09 -6.80 12.04
N GLU A 400 33.31 -5.75 12.33
CA GLU A 400 33.47 -4.90 13.52
C GLU A 400 32.45 -5.22 14.63
N LEU A 401 31.53 -6.18 14.42
CA LEU A 401 30.52 -6.56 15.41
C LEU A 401 31.21 -7.18 16.65
N GLU A 402 31.00 -6.58 17.82
CA GLU A 402 31.68 -6.98 19.05
C GLU A 402 30.86 -7.96 19.87
N SER A 403 29.52 -7.84 19.82
CA SER A 403 28.58 -8.74 20.49
C SER A 403 27.24 -8.80 19.74
N LEU A 404 26.55 -9.92 19.89
CA LEU A 404 25.19 -10.10 19.36
C LEU A 404 24.36 -10.95 20.34
N ASP A 405 23.17 -10.44 20.66
CA ASP A 405 22.19 -11.16 21.47
C ASP A 405 20.97 -11.50 20.62
N ILE A 406 20.74 -12.79 20.42
CA ILE A 406 19.59 -13.37 19.71
C ILE A 406 18.81 -14.33 20.62
N SER A 407 18.92 -14.15 21.94
CA SER A 407 18.24 -15.01 22.92
C SER A 407 16.71 -14.96 22.85
N ASN A 408 16.16 -13.91 22.19
CA ASN A 408 14.74 -13.76 21.89
C ASN A 408 14.27 -14.47 20.63
N PHE A 409 15.18 -15.04 19.81
CA PHE A 409 14.80 -15.66 18.54
C PHE A 409 14.06 -16.97 18.75
N ASP A 410 12.89 -17.11 18.15
CA ASP A 410 12.22 -18.39 17.95
C ASP A 410 12.68 -18.99 16.63
N THR A 411 13.48 -20.06 16.70
CA THR A 411 14.05 -20.73 15.54
C THR A 411 13.35 -22.05 15.22
N SER A 412 12.19 -22.31 15.82
CA SER A 412 11.44 -23.57 15.68
C SER A 412 11.03 -23.92 14.25
N LYS A 413 11.00 -22.93 13.33
CA LYS A 413 10.70 -23.14 11.91
C LYS A 413 11.93 -23.02 11.00
N VAL A 414 13.11 -22.69 11.53
CA VAL A 414 14.31 -22.48 10.73
C VAL A 414 14.85 -23.81 10.22
N GLU A 415 15.08 -23.90 8.91
CA GLU A 415 15.58 -25.06 8.20
C GLU A 415 17.04 -24.88 7.73
N ASP A 416 17.50 -23.63 7.53
CA ASP A 416 18.84 -23.31 7.00
C ASP A 416 19.50 -22.22 7.87
N MET A 417 20.59 -22.61 8.57
CA MET A 417 21.46 -21.73 9.37
C MET A 417 22.90 -21.70 8.84
N ALA A 418 23.12 -22.13 7.58
CA ALA A 418 24.45 -22.12 7.01
C ALA A 418 25.08 -20.73 7.00
N TYR A 419 26.37 -20.63 7.36
CA TYR A 419 27.17 -19.41 7.38
C TYR A 419 26.64 -18.29 8.31
N MET A 420 25.67 -18.55 9.19
CA MET A 420 24.91 -17.49 9.89
C MET A 420 25.79 -16.46 10.61
N PHE A 421 26.98 -16.82 11.11
CA PHE A 421 27.95 -15.98 11.80
C PHE A 421 29.35 -16.09 11.19
N SER A 422 29.46 -16.59 9.96
CA SER A 422 30.76 -16.78 9.30
C SER A 422 31.49 -15.46 9.11
N GLN A 423 32.82 -15.43 9.37
CA GLN A 423 33.69 -14.25 9.21
C GLN A 423 33.44 -13.10 10.21
N ASP A 424 32.79 -13.36 11.34
CA ASP A 424 32.58 -12.36 12.39
C ASP A 424 33.80 -12.31 13.33
N HIS A 425 34.78 -11.54 12.92
CA HIS A 425 36.15 -11.63 13.44
C HIS A 425 36.30 -11.07 14.88
N LYS A 426 35.38 -10.21 15.36
CA LYS A 426 35.49 -9.53 16.67
C LYS A 426 34.52 -10.04 17.73
N ILE A 427 33.53 -10.85 17.35
CA ILE A 427 32.60 -11.42 18.33
C ILE A 427 33.35 -12.37 19.25
N LYS A 428 33.31 -12.09 20.57
CA LYS A 428 33.91 -12.93 21.61
C LYS A 428 32.93 -13.94 22.20
N THR A 429 31.68 -13.52 22.30
CA THR A 429 30.58 -14.35 22.85
C THR A 429 29.30 -14.15 22.06
N LEU A 430 28.53 -15.21 21.90
CA LEU A 430 27.19 -15.21 21.31
C LEU A 430 26.19 -15.66 22.36
N ASN A 431 25.12 -14.91 22.52
CA ASN A 431 24.01 -15.29 23.40
C ASN A 431 22.85 -15.84 22.55
N PHE A 432 22.66 -17.15 22.57
CA PHE A 432 21.61 -17.84 21.84
C PHE A 432 20.31 -18.07 22.64
N GLY A 433 20.34 -17.87 23.96
CA GLY A 433 19.22 -18.32 24.79
C GLY A 433 18.95 -19.82 24.59
N ASN A 434 17.74 -20.16 24.21
CA ASN A 434 17.29 -21.54 23.96
C ASN A 434 16.87 -21.74 22.50
N LEU A 435 17.81 -21.59 21.55
CA LEU A 435 17.50 -21.82 20.13
C LEU A 435 16.99 -23.24 19.91
N ASN A 436 15.86 -23.37 19.25
CA ASN A 436 15.30 -24.64 18.81
C ASN A 436 15.82 -24.95 17.40
N THR A 437 16.74 -25.92 17.28
CA THR A 437 17.33 -26.30 15.99
C THR A 437 16.77 -27.63 15.44
N SER A 438 15.66 -28.13 15.98
CA SER A 438 15.10 -29.43 15.62
C SER A 438 14.68 -29.57 14.15
N ARG A 439 14.47 -28.48 13.43
CA ARG A 439 14.14 -28.48 11.99
C ARG A 439 15.33 -28.15 11.07
N VAL A 440 16.47 -27.78 11.64
CA VAL A 440 17.63 -27.36 10.87
C VAL A 440 18.25 -28.55 10.14
N THR A 441 18.44 -28.40 8.84
CA THR A 441 19.04 -29.42 7.97
C THR A 441 20.49 -29.11 7.61
N THR A 442 20.91 -27.83 7.68
CA THR A 442 22.29 -27.43 7.40
C THR A 442 22.78 -26.35 8.36
N MET A 443 23.99 -26.56 8.89
CA MET A 443 24.78 -25.65 9.72
C MET A 443 26.21 -25.50 9.14
N GLU A 444 26.38 -25.75 7.83
CA GLU A 444 27.71 -25.65 7.21
C GLU A 444 28.30 -24.25 7.42
N TYR A 445 29.59 -24.18 7.77
CA TYR A 445 30.35 -22.96 7.98
C TYR A 445 29.73 -21.95 9.00
N MET A 446 28.81 -22.37 9.86
CA MET A 446 27.99 -21.46 10.70
C MET A 446 28.84 -20.53 11.57
N PHE A 447 29.97 -20.97 12.08
CA PHE A 447 30.92 -20.21 12.92
C PHE A 447 32.31 -20.09 12.28
N GLN A 448 32.42 -20.27 10.97
CA GLN A 448 33.71 -20.25 10.26
C GLN A 448 34.43 -18.91 10.47
N ASN A 449 35.74 -18.96 10.75
CA ASN A 449 36.63 -17.80 10.90
C ASN A 449 36.18 -16.77 11.96
N MET A 450 35.52 -17.21 13.02
CA MET A 450 35.24 -16.37 14.18
C MET A 450 36.48 -16.30 15.09
N TRP A 451 37.48 -15.54 14.66
CA TRP A 451 38.83 -15.55 15.26
C TRP A 451 38.87 -15.09 16.72
N ALA A 452 37.97 -14.22 17.15
CA ALA A 452 37.91 -13.70 18.52
C ALA A 452 37.02 -14.53 19.47
N LEU A 453 36.28 -15.51 18.97
CA LEU A 453 35.32 -16.27 19.76
C LEU A 453 36.02 -17.06 20.88
N GLU A 454 35.72 -16.71 22.14
CA GLU A 454 36.36 -17.28 23.35
C GLU A 454 35.48 -18.35 24.01
N SER A 455 34.16 -18.18 23.94
CA SER A 455 33.22 -19.13 24.53
C SER A 455 31.97 -19.31 23.67
N LEU A 456 31.46 -20.53 23.62
CA LEU A 456 30.24 -20.87 22.88
C LEU A 456 29.47 -21.99 23.58
N ASP A 457 28.19 -21.76 23.84
CA ASP A 457 27.28 -22.78 24.35
C ASP A 457 26.27 -23.15 23.27
N VAL A 458 26.41 -24.36 22.73
CA VAL A 458 25.48 -24.95 21.75
C VAL A 458 24.82 -26.20 22.35
N SER A 459 24.74 -26.30 23.67
CA SER A 459 24.12 -27.43 24.35
C SER A 459 22.62 -27.58 24.11
N SER A 460 21.97 -26.51 23.69
CA SER A 460 20.54 -26.51 23.28
C SER A 460 20.31 -27.04 21.86
N PHE A 461 21.38 -27.17 21.05
CA PHE A 461 21.22 -27.54 19.64
C PHE A 461 20.79 -29.00 19.51
N ASP A 462 19.68 -29.23 18.83
CA ASP A 462 19.25 -30.53 18.34
C ASP A 462 19.75 -30.71 16.92
N THR A 463 20.69 -31.63 16.74
CA THR A 463 21.31 -31.92 15.44
C THR A 463 20.73 -33.16 14.76
N SER A 464 19.63 -33.70 15.24
CA SER A 464 19.04 -34.96 14.76
C SER A 464 18.63 -34.91 13.27
N ASN A 465 18.25 -33.75 12.78
CA ASN A 465 17.88 -33.53 11.38
C ASN A 465 18.96 -32.86 10.52
N VAL A 466 20.13 -32.53 11.13
CA VAL A 466 21.21 -31.86 10.41
C VAL A 466 21.96 -32.87 9.53
N THR A 467 21.96 -32.63 8.22
CA THR A 467 22.64 -33.44 7.24
C THR A 467 23.97 -32.85 6.78
N ASN A 468 24.21 -31.55 7.02
CA ASN A 468 25.45 -30.88 6.64
C ASN A 468 25.94 -29.95 7.74
N MET A 469 27.09 -30.27 8.34
CA MET A 469 27.83 -29.44 9.31
C MET A 469 29.27 -29.19 8.84
N LYS A 470 29.52 -29.23 7.52
CA LYS A 470 30.84 -29.03 6.95
C LYS A 470 31.50 -27.77 7.48
N ASP A 471 32.72 -27.90 7.97
CA ASP A 471 33.59 -26.76 8.39
C ASP A 471 32.91 -25.77 9.38
N MET A 472 31.94 -26.25 10.19
CA MET A 472 31.14 -25.41 11.08
C MET A 472 31.96 -24.55 12.02
N PHE A 473 33.14 -25.03 12.48
CA PHE A 473 34.06 -24.35 13.37
C PHE A 473 35.43 -24.08 12.74
N ASN A 474 35.55 -24.17 11.40
CA ASN A 474 36.82 -23.95 10.73
C ASN A 474 37.34 -22.53 11.00
N GLY A 475 38.60 -22.38 11.44
CA GLY A 475 39.21 -21.10 11.75
C GLY A 475 38.80 -20.46 13.09
N VAL A 476 38.07 -21.16 13.95
CA VAL A 476 37.79 -20.71 15.34
C VAL A 476 39.02 -21.03 16.19
N THR A 477 39.91 -20.07 16.37
CA THR A 477 41.24 -20.31 16.94
C THR A 477 41.38 -19.97 18.43
N LYS A 478 40.50 -19.11 19.00
CA LYS A 478 40.61 -18.65 20.38
C LYS A 478 39.62 -19.29 21.35
N ILE A 479 38.80 -20.22 20.90
CA ILE A 479 37.79 -20.82 21.76
C ILE A 479 38.43 -21.59 22.91
N THR A 480 38.09 -21.22 24.13
CA THR A 480 38.54 -21.90 25.40
C THR A 480 37.42 -22.69 26.03
N THR A 481 36.19 -22.35 25.76
CA THR A 481 34.99 -23.01 26.33
C THR A 481 34.01 -23.32 25.20
N LEU A 482 33.79 -24.60 24.91
CA LEU A 482 32.76 -25.08 24.00
C LEU A 482 31.88 -26.08 24.75
N ILE A 483 30.57 -25.79 24.86
CA ILE A 483 29.60 -26.64 25.55
C ILE A 483 28.72 -27.28 24.45
N LEU A 484 28.81 -28.62 24.36
CA LEU A 484 28.06 -29.45 23.43
C LEU A 484 27.13 -30.41 24.18
N LYS A 485 25.97 -30.70 23.57
CA LYS A 485 25.13 -31.82 23.97
C LYS A 485 25.51 -33.03 23.12
N LEU A 486 26.13 -34.03 23.76
CA LEU A 486 26.39 -35.30 23.08
C LEU A 486 25.13 -36.17 23.15
N SER A 487 24.40 -36.31 22.06
CA SER A 487 23.32 -37.27 21.92
C SER A 487 23.89 -38.64 21.53
N CYS A 488 24.38 -39.37 22.50
CA CYS A 488 24.58 -40.81 22.37
C CYS A 488 23.94 -41.47 23.58
N GLY A 489 22.86 -42.21 23.40
CA GLY A 489 22.15 -43.15 24.25
C GLY A 489 22.49 -43.37 25.74
N MET A 490 23.13 -42.42 26.44
CA MET A 490 23.46 -42.48 27.86
C MET A 490 23.06 -41.22 28.60
N THR A 491 22.34 -41.41 29.68
CA THR A 491 21.71 -40.49 30.59
C THR A 491 22.66 -39.57 31.39
N LYS A 492 23.73 -39.00 30.80
CA LYS A 492 24.57 -37.99 31.49
C LYS A 492 25.04 -36.95 30.53
N GLN A 493 24.61 -35.71 30.72
CA GLN A 493 25.22 -34.52 30.12
C GLN A 493 26.72 -34.49 30.46
N ARG A 494 27.59 -34.65 29.47
CA ARG A 494 29.01 -34.38 29.61
C ARG A 494 29.31 -33.00 29.05
N LYS A 495 29.71 -32.07 29.91
CA LYS A 495 30.32 -30.82 29.57
C LYS A 495 31.71 -31.14 29.02
N LEU A 496 31.90 -31.05 27.71
CA LEU A 496 33.23 -31.19 27.14
C LEU A 496 33.93 -29.82 27.24
N LEU A 497 34.75 -29.65 28.26
CA LEU A 497 35.68 -28.53 28.36
C LEU A 497 36.86 -28.85 27.45
N ILE A 498 36.95 -28.22 26.29
CA ILE A 498 38.14 -28.34 25.45
C ILE A 498 39.12 -27.25 25.90
N THR A 499 40.05 -27.60 26.80
CA THR A 499 41.21 -26.77 27.09
C THR A 499 42.26 -27.03 26.02
N THR A 500 42.62 -26.01 25.24
CA THR A 500 43.59 -26.16 24.17
C THR A 500 45.02 -25.94 24.62
N PRO A 501 45.96 -26.77 24.17
CA PRO A 501 47.25 -26.28 23.73
C PRO A 501 47.38 -26.42 22.21
N SER A 502 47.79 -25.30 21.61
CA SER A 502 48.47 -25.09 20.33
C SER A 502 48.40 -26.20 19.25
N ARG A 503 47.93 -25.78 18.08
CA ARG A 503 48.15 -26.32 16.72
C ARG A 503 47.65 -27.73 16.43
N GLU A 504 46.85 -27.79 15.40
CA GLU A 504 46.25 -28.95 14.75
C GLU A 504 44.96 -29.49 15.37
N ARG A 505 43.82 -29.04 14.80
CA ARG A 505 42.52 -29.68 15.01
C ARG A 505 41.77 -29.76 13.70
N TYR A 506 41.62 -31.00 13.25
CA TYR A 506 40.56 -31.39 12.32
C TYR A 506 39.41 -31.95 13.17
N PHE A 507 38.24 -31.40 12.98
CA PHE A 507 36.98 -32.00 13.44
C PHE A 507 36.16 -32.40 12.23
#